data_3e52e33e549fb095b95bf895d26716b8
#
_entry.id   3e52e33e549fb095b95bf895d26716b8
#
_cell.length_a   1.000
_cell.length_b   1.000
_cell.length_c   1.000
_cell.angle_alpha   90.00
_cell.angle_beta   90.00
_cell.angle_gamma   90.00
#
_symmetry.space_group_name_H-M   'P 1'
#
loop_
_entity.id
_entity.type
_entity.pdbx_description
1 polymer ?
#
loop_
_entity_poly.entity_id
_entity_poly.type
_entity_poly.pdbx_seq_one_letter_code
_entity_poly.pdbx_strand_id
1 'polypeptide(L)' 'MTTFNKLSPAEVERLYYLSEELAESIQAIQKVLRHGYESRN' A
#
# COMPACT_ATOMS: atom_id res chain seq x y z
N MET A 1 23.55 -6.35 -5.80
CA MET A 1 23.44 -7.63 -5.11
C MET A 1 21.98 -8.03 -4.96
N THR A 2 21.67 -9.26 -5.30
CA THR A 2 20.30 -9.74 -5.09
C THR A 2 20.17 -10.25 -3.65
N THR A 3 18.99 -10.04 -3.08
CA THR A 3 18.69 -10.57 -1.77
C THR A 3 18.36 -12.05 -1.88
N PHE A 4 18.11 -12.69 -0.75
CA PHE A 4 17.74 -14.10 -0.76
C PHE A 4 16.49 -14.39 -1.59
N ASN A 5 15.63 -13.39 -1.80
CA ASN A 5 14.43 -13.53 -2.63
C ASN A 5 14.71 -13.27 -4.11
N LYS A 6 15.97 -13.01 -4.46
CA LYS A 6 16.42 -12.81 -5.84
C LYS A 6 15.85 -11.57 -6.51
N LEU A 7 15.38 -10.62 -5.73
CA LEU A 7 14.91 -9.35 -6.26
C LEU A 7 16.07 -8.37 -6.35
N SER A 8 16.07 -7.55 -7.39
CA SER A 8 17.04 -6.46 -7.50
C SER A 8 16.64 -5.33 -6.57
N PRO A 9 17.58 -4.44 -6.20
CA PRO A 9 17.23 -3.27 -5.37
C PRO A 9 16.14 -2.41 -6.00
N ALA A 10 16.15 -2.27 -7.33
CA ALA A 10 15.11 -1.48 -8.01
C ALA A 10 13.74 -2.14 -7.88
N GLU A 11 13.69 -3.46 -7.97
CA GLU A 11 12.44 -4.18 -7.81
C GLU A 11 11.91 -4.04 -6.38
N VAL A 12 12.77 -4.13 -5.39
CA VAL A 12 12.39 -3.95 -3.99
C VAL A 12 11.79 -2.56 -3.78
N GLU A 13 12.44 -1.54 -4.33
CA GLU A 13 11.95 -0.18 -4.19
C GLU A 13 10.57 0.01 -4.80
N ARG A 14 10.37 -0.54 -6.00
CA ARG A 14 9.05 -0.44 -6.65
C ARG A 14 7.97 -1.15 -5.86
N LEU A 15 8.30 -2.30 -5.30
CA LEU A 15 7.34 -3.04 -4.49
C LEU A 15 7.02 -2.32 -3.18
N TYR A 16 7.99 -1.64 -2.60
CA TYR A 16 7.72 -0.80 -1.44
C TYR A 16 6.72 0.31 -1.76
N TYR A 17 6.92 1.01 -2.86
CA TYR A 17 5.99 2.05 -3.28
C TYR A 17 4.59 1.49 -3.50
N LEU A 18 4.51 0.37 -4.20
CA LEU A 18 3.22 -0.25 -4.46
C LEU A 18 2.53 -0.65 -3.17
N SER A 19 3.27 -1.22 -2.23
CA SER A 19 2.68 -1.64 -0.96
C SER A 19 2.17 -0.45 -0.16
N GLU A 20 2.86 0.69 -0.21
CA GLU A 20 2.38 1.89 0.46
C GLU A 20 1.06 2.38 -0.14
N GLU A 21 0.97 2.38 -1.46
CA GLU A 21 -0.26 2.80 -2.13
C GLU A 21 -1.42 1.87 -1.83
N LEU A 22 -1.15 0.57 -1.79
CA LEU A 22 -2.18 -0.40 -1.44
C LEU A 22 -2.62 -0.24 0.01
N ALA A 23 -1.70 0.05 0.91
CA ALA A 23 -2.02 0.28 2.31
C ALA A 23 -2.93 1.50 2.47
N GLU A 24 -2.66 2.57 1.72
CA GLU A 24 -3.51 3.76 1.73
C GLU A 24 -4.90 3.44 1.21
N SER A 25 -4.99 2.61 0.19
CA SER A 25 -6.28 2.17 -0.35
C SER A 25 -7.07 1.38 0.70
N ILE A 26 -6.39 0.49 1.41
CA ILE A 26 -7.03 -0.27 2.49
C ILE A 26 -7.56 0.67 3.57
N GLN A 27 -6.78 1.67 3.95
CA GLN A 27 -7.21 2.64 4.96
C GLN A 27 -8.43 3.42 4.49
N ALA A 28 -8.47 3.81 3.22
CA ALA A 28 -9.61 4.52 2.66
C ALA A 28 -10.87 3.65 2.70
N ILE A 29 -10.73 2.37 2.34
CA ILE A 29 -11.84 1.43 2.39
C ILE A 29 -12.35 1.28 3.82
N GLN A 30 -11.45 1.14 4.78
CA GLN A 30 -11.83 0.99 6.17
C GLN A 30 -12.54 2.23 6.71
N LYS A 31 -12.12 3.40 6.26
CA LYS A 31 -12.78 4.63 6.64
C LYS A 31 -14.22 4.66 6.13
N VAL A 32 -14.44 4.24 4.89
CA VAL A 32 -15.78 4.14 4.33
C VAL A 32 -16.63 3.15 5.12
N LEU A 33 -16.05 2.02 5.49
CA LEU A 33 -16.78 1.01 6.28
C LEU A 33 -17.18 1.53 7.63
N ARG A 34 -16.35 2.36 8.27
CA ARG A 34 -16.67 2.91 9.59
C ARG A 34 -17.67 4.05 9.53
N HIS A 35 -17.56 4.90 8.52
CA HIS A 35 -18.28 6.17 8.51
C HIS A 35 -19.21 6.36 7.32
N GLY A 36 -19.16 5.46 6.34
CA GLY A 36 -19.94 5.59 5.12
C GLY A 36 -19.27 6.52 4.12
N TYR A 37 -19.83 6.55 2.93
CA TYR A 37 -19.26 7.36 1.84
C TYR A 37 -19.36 8.85 2.08
N GLU A 38 -20.28 9.26 2.91
CA GLU A 38 -20.50 10.67 3.17
C GLU A 38 -19.80 11.15 4.43
N SER A 39 -18.81 10.41 4.88
CA SER A 39 -17.99 10.85 5.99
C SER A 39 -17.35 12.20 5.68
N ARG A 40 -17.44 13.11 6.61
CA ARG A 40 -16.91 14.43 6.41
C ARG A 40 -15.59 14.65 7.11
N ASN A 41 -15.08 13.65 7.75
CA ASN A 41 -13.82 13.78 8.47
C ASN A 41 -12.85 12.71 8.02
#